data_ed07c62691e779a2f3b7dd6a78cda0f2
#
_entry.id   ed07c62691e779a2f3b7dd6a78cda0f2
#
_cell.length_a   1.000
_cell.length_b   1.000
_cell.length_c   1.000
_cell.angle_alpha   90.00
_cell.angle_beta   90.00
_cell.angle_gamma   90.00
#
_symmetry.space_group_name_H-M   'P 1'
#
loop_
_entity.id
_entity.type
_entity.pdbx_description
1 polymer ?
#
loop_
_entity_poly.entity_id
_entity_poly.type
_entity_poly.pdbx_seq_one_letter_code
_entity_poly.pdbx_strand_id
1 'polypeptide(L)'
;MGNGGTWLEKELFTSKAFVKLGGCSPQVLIIFYGKRMFIKMKSNKSKKSHCTNNNHIAFTYKEAEVLGISKPKFTRAIDELLAKGFITIVHQGGAYKKDKTYFGLSEKWRLWNDGIVFETREGQDSKRGYQGKAPSMVIHVNTHENVP
;
A
#
# COMPACT_ATOMS: atom_id res chain seq x y z
N MET A 1 -19.57 -14.12 -8.01
CA MET A 1 -18.76 -13.82 -8.13
C MET A 1 -18.07 -14.26 -9.04
N GLY A 2 -17.73 -14.03 -9.44
CA GLY A 2 -17.25 -14.43 -10.56
C GLY A 2 -15.99 -15.05 -10.56
N ASN A 3 -15.51 -15.36 -11.63
CA ASN A 3 -14.30 -15.97 -11.72
C ASN A 3 -13.24 -14.99 -11.90
N GLY A 4 -13.32 -13.88 -11.32
CA GLY A 4 -12.33 -12.85 -11.48
C GLY A 4 -10.99 -13.29 -10.98
N GLY A 5 -9.97 -12.78 -11.56
CA GLY A 5 -8.62 -13.04 -11.10
C GLY A 5 -7.86 -11.74 -10.95
N THR A 6 -6.70 -11.81 -10.33
CA THR A 6 -5.86 -10.65 -10.19
C THR A 6 -4.55 -10.93 -10.90
N TRP A 7 -4.20 -10.02 -11.77
CA TRP A 7 -2.95 -10.18 -12.51
C TRP A 7 -1.85 -9.41 -11.81
N LEU A 8 -0.71 -10.05 -11.64
CA LEU A 8 0.44 -9.41 -11.03
C LEU A 8 1.60 -9.53 -11.99
N GLU A 9 2.31 -8.43 -12.19
CA GLU A 9 3.43 -8.53 -13.10
C GLU A 9 4.58 -9.25 -12.43
N LYS A 10 5.33 -9.93 -13.24
CA LYS A 10 6.42 -10.74 -12.74
C LYS A 10 7.46 -9.90 -12.01
N GLU A 11 7.72 -8.72 -12.47
CA GLU A 11 8.68 -7.87 -11.80
C GLU A 11 8.29 -7.58 -10.38
N LEU A 12 7.01 -7.52 -10.11
CA LEU A 12 6.55 -7.22 -8.77
C LEU A 12 6.95 -8.31 -7.79
N PHE A 13 6.55 -9.54 -8.07
CA PHE A 13 6.77 -10.58 -7.07
C PHE A 13 8.18 -11.20 -7.12
N THR A 14 9.01 -10.72 -8.03
CA THR A 14 10.42 -11.12 -8.00
C THR A 14 11.30 -9.97 -7.53
N SER A 15 10.71 -8.82 -7.19
CA SER A 15 11.50 -7.66 -6.77
C SER A 15 12.12 -7.88 -5.40
N LYS A 16 13.19 -7.16 -5.15
CA LYS A 16 13.86 -7.24 -3.86
C LYS A 16 12.90 -6.85 -2.74
N ALA A 17 12.09 -5.84 -3.00
CA ALA A 17 11.14 -5.38 -1.99
C ALA A 17 10.13 -6.47 -1.65
N PHE A 18 9.62 -7.17 -2.65
CA PHE A 18 8.61 -8.19 -2.41
C PHE A 18 9.22 -9.41 -1.71
N VAL A 19 10.38 -9.83 -2.16
CA VAL A 19 11.02 -11.01 -1.58
C VAL A 19 11.31 -10.82 -0.10
N LYS A 20 11.51 -9.59 0.33
CA LYS A 20 11.77 -9.32 1.73
C LYS A 20 10.55 -8.97 2.56
N LEU A 21 9.36 -9.14 2.00
CA LEU A 21 8.15 -8.90 2.78
C LEU A 21 7.97 -10.04 3.78
N GLY A 22 7.53 -9.69 4.97
CA GLY A 22 7.33 -10.70 6.02
C GLY A 22 5.90 -10.80 6.45
N GLY A 23 5.64 -11.77 7.29
CA GLY A 23 4.32 -11.94 7.86
C GLY A 23 3.25 -12.07 6.80
N CYS A 24 2.17 -11.36 6.96
CA CYS A 24 1.08 -11.42 6.00
C CYS A 24 1.15 -10.29 4.98
N SER A 25 2.26 -9.57 4.91
CA SER A 25 2.38 -8.47 3.97
C SER A 25 2.17 -8.89 2.52
N PRO A 26 2.71 -10.00 2.05
CA PRO A 26 2.45 -10.39 0.67
C PRO A 26 0.97 -10.63 0.42
N GLN A 27 0.28 -11.26 1.35
CA GLN A 27 -1.13 -11.52 1.20
C GLN A 27 -1.91 -10.22 1.14
N VAL A 28 -1.60 -9.29 2.04
CA VAL A 28 -2.29 -8.01 2.08
C VAL A 28 -2.04 -7.25 0.77
N LEU A 29 -0.82 -7.30 0.25
CA LEU A 29 -0.51 -6.62 -1.00
C LEU A 29 -1.31 -7.21 -2.15
N ILE A 30 -1.40 -8.53 -2.22
CA ILE A 30 -2.15 -9.16 -3.29
C ILE A 30 -3.62 -8.78 -3.21
N ILE A 31 -4.15 -8.65 -2.00
CA ILE A 31 -5.54 -8.22 -1.84
C ILE A 31 -5.71 -6.79 -2.33
N PHE A 32 -4.73 -5.92 -2.07
CA PHE A 32 -4.80 -4.56 -2.60
C PHE A 32 -4.89 -4.60 -4.13
N TYR A 33 -4.07 -5.42 -4.77
CA TYR A 33 -4.13 -5.52 -6.22
C TYR A 33 -5.47 -6.09 -6.67
N GLY A 34 -6.05 -6.98 -5.89
CA GLY A 34 -7.35 -7.55 -6.22
C GLY A 34 -8.49 -6.56 -6.06
N LYS A 35 -8.27 -5.47 -5.33
CA LYS A 35 -9.32 -4.47 -5.16
C LYS A 35 -9.35 -3.45 -6.28
N ARG A 36 -8.44 -3.54 -7.24
CA ARG A 36 -8.45 -2.60 -8.36
C ARG A 36 -9.70 -2.82 -9.21
N MET A 37 -10.23 -1.75 -9.72
CA MET A 37 -11.38 -1.80 -10.59
C MET A 37 -10.98 -1.35 -11.97
N PHE A 38 -11.35 -2.11 -12.95
CA PHE A 38 -10.97 -1.82 -14.31
C PHE A 38 -12.21 -1.62 -15.17
N ILE A 39 -12.12 -0.72 -16.14
CA ILE A 39 -13.15 -0.60 -17.11
C ILE A 39 -12.50 -0.80 -18.46
N LYS A 40 -13.22 -1.35 -19.38
CA LYS A 40 -12.70 -1.54 -20.70
C LYS A 40 -12.93 -0.28 -21.48
N MET A 41 -11.91 0.11 -22.23
CA MET A 41 -12.07 1.27 -23.06
C MET A 41 -12.91 0.85 -24.23
N LYS A 42 -13.79 1.73 -24.64
CA LYS A 42 -14.64 1.41 -25.72
C LYS A 42 -13.98 1.57 -27.06
N SER A 43 -12.72 1.84 -27.09
CA SER A 43 -12.08 2.03 -28.35
C SER A 43 -12.01 0.71 -29.09
N ASN A 44 -12.31 0.73 -30.32
CA ASN A 44 -12.25 -0.47 -31.08
C ASN A 44 -10.86 -0.97 -31.29
N LYS A 45 -9.89 -0.14 -31.21
CA LYS A 45 -8.56 -0.56 -31.50
C LYS A 45 -7.79 -1.06 -30.33
N SER A 46 -8.26 -0.82 -29.16
CA SER A 46 -7.49 -1.20 -28.02
C SER A 46 -8.41 -1.88 -27.06
N LYS A 47 -8.06 -3.04 -26.61
CA LYS A 47 -8.86 -3.73 -25.63
C LYS A 47 -8.25 -3.55 -24.27
N LYS A 48 -7.45 -2.54 -24.08
CA LYS A 48 -6.83 -2.34 -22.80
C LYS A 48 -7.82 -1.96 -21.75
N SER A 49 -7.64 -2.48 -20.58
CA SER A 49 -8.44 -2.09 -19.45
C SER A 49 -7.76 -0.93 -18.77
N HIS A 50 -8.53 -0.11 -18.14
CA HIS A 50 -8.00 1.05 -17.43
C HIS A 50 -8.42 0.96 -15.98
N CYS A 51 -7.46 1.06 -15.07
CA CYS A 51 -7.76 1.01 -13.64
C CYS A 51 -8.33 2.34 -13.20
N THR A 52 -9.49 2.32 -12.61
CA THR A 52 -10.17 3.55 -12.24
C THR A 52 -10.01 3.94 -10.80
N ASN A 53 -9.53 3.05 -9.94
CA ASN A 53 -9.43 3.39 -8.52
C ASN A 53 -8.03 3.22 -7.95
N ASN A 54 -7.02 3.39 -8.76
CA ASN A 54 -5.66 3.16 -8.30
C ASN A 54 -5.27 4.01 -7.09
N ASN A 55 -5.87 5.15 -6.92
CA ASN A 55 -5.58 6.01 -5.77
C ASN A 55 -6.76 6.13 -4.83
N HIS A 56 -7.64 5.17 -4.84
CA HIS A 56 -8.82 5.28 -3.99
C HIS A 56 -9.24 3.89 -3.53
N ILE A 57 -8.32 3.20 -2.89
CA ILE A 57 -8.58 1.84 -2.44
C ILE A 57 -8.70 1.84 -0.92
N ALA A 58 -9.77 1.27 -0.41
CA ALA A 58 -9.97 1.14 1.01
C ALA A 58 -9.77 -0.31 1.40
N PHE A 59 -9.07 -0.53 2.49
CA PHE A 59 -8.90 -1.89 3.02
C PHE A 59 -8.94 -1.69 4.54
N THR A 60 -10.02 -2.08 5.15
CA THR A 60 -10.24 -1.79 6.56
C THR A 60 -9.86 -2.95 7.45
N TYR A 61 -9.72 -2.68 8.74
CA TYR A 61 -9.44 -3.72 9.72
C TYR A 61 -10.53 -4.77 9.71
N LYS A 62 -11.78 -4.35 9.50
CA LYS A 62 -12.87 -5.27 9.50
C LYS A 62 -12.76 -6.25 8.34
N GLU A 63 -12.39 -5.75 7.19
CA GLU A 63 -12.18 -6.62 6.05
C GLU A 63 -11.05 -7.60 6.30
N ALA A 64 -9.97 -7.12 6.90
CA ALA A 64 -8.83 -7.96 7.20
C ALA A 64 -9.23 -9.06 8.19
N GLU A 65 -10.03 -8.68 9.16
CA GLU A 65 -10.46 -9.63 10.16
C GLU A 65 -11.30 -10.75 9.55
N VAL A 66 -12.16 -10.41 8.62
CA VAL A 66 -12.95 -11.42 7.94
C VAL A 66 -12.06 -12.40 7.20
N LEU A 67 -10.90 -11.94 6.75
CA LEU A 67 -9.97 -12.81 6.05
C LEU A 67 -9.00 -13.51 6.98
N GLY A 68 -9.20 -13.39 8.28
CA GLY A 68 -8.35 -14.07 9.24
C GLY A 68 -7.08 -13.32 9.60
N ILE A 69 -6.99 -12.06 9.24
CA ILE A 69 -5.81 -11.28 9.55
C ILE A 69 -6.09 -10.41 10.75
N SER A 70 -5.38 -10.63 11.84
CA SER A 70 -5.63 -9.88 13.06
C SER A 70 -5.20 -8.43 12.89
N LYS A 71 -5.73 -7.56 13.69
CA LYS A 71 -5.43 -6.15 13.62
C LYS A 71 -3.94 -5.86 13.73
N PRO A 72 -3.21 -6.44 14.68
CA PRO A 72 -1.78 -6.18 14.75
C PRO A 72 -1.03 -6.65 13.52
N LYS A 73 -1.42 -7.79 12.96
CA LYS A 73 -0.76 -8.29 11.77
C LYS A 73 -1.07 -7.41 10.57
N PHE A 74 -2.30 -6.96 10.47
CA PHE A 74 -2.69 -6.08 9.38
C PHE A 74 -1.93 -4.75 9.48
N THR A 75 -1.83 -4.22 10.69
CA THR A 75 -1.13 -2.95 10.90
C THR A 75 0.33 -3.07 10.47
N ARG A 76 0.98 -4.16 10.88
CA ARG A 76 2.38 -4.35 10.50
C ARG A 76 2.53 -4.51 8.99
N ALA A 77 1.57 -5.18 8.37
CA ALA A 77 1.62 -5.35 6.92
C ALA A 77 1.50 -4.01 6.21
N ILE A 78 0.55 -3.19 6.66
CA ILE A 78 0.37 -1.87 6.04
C ILE A 78 1.64 -1.05 6.21
N ASP A 79 2.22 -1.06 7.40
CA ASP A 79 3.43 -0.29 7.66
C ASP A 79 4.57 -0.74 6.75
N GLU A 80 4.70 -2.04 6.56
CA GLU A 80 5.75 -2.55 5.71
C GLU A 80 5.52 -2.21 4.25
N LEU A 81 4.29 -2.30 3.80
CA LEU A 81 3.98 -1.97 2.41
C LEU A 81 4.19 -0.50 2.12
N LEU A 82 3.90 0.36 3.08
CA LEU A 82 4.16 1.79 2.93
C LEU A 82 5.66 2.03 2.88
N ALA A 83 6.39 1.42 3.79
CA ALA A 83 7.82 1.65 3.87
C ALA A 83 8.54 1.20 2.60
N LYS A 84 8.10 0.12 2.02
CA LYS A 84 8.77 -0.39 0.83
C LYS A 84 8.24 0.16 -0.49
N GLY A 85 7.24 1.03 -0.41
CA GLY A 85 6.79 1.70 -1.62
C GLY A 85 5.79 0.96 -2.46
N PHE A 86 5.08 0.00 -1.88
CA PHE A 86 4.04 -0.72 -2.62
C PHE A 86 2.73 0.03 -2.59
N ILE A 87 2.46 0.74 -1.50
CA ILE A 87 1.23 1.50 -1.36
C ILE A 87 1.56 2.87 -0.78
N THR A 88 0.62 3.78 -0.88
CA THR A 88 0.80 5.10 -0.31
C THR A 88 -0.54 5.51 0.31
N ILE A 89 -0.53 6.37 1.30
CA ILE A 89 -1.77 6.86 1.89
C ILE A 89 -2.20 8.07 1.10
N VAL A 90 -3.37 7.99 0.50
CA VAL A 90 -3.91 9.10 -0.26
C VAL A 90 -4.77 9.97 0.64
N HIS A 91 -5.51 9.37 1.54
CA HIS A 91 -6.34 10.10 2.50
C HIS A 91 -6.30 9.37 3.82
N GLN A 92 -5.87 10.06 4.87
CA GLN A 92 -5.81 9.47 6.20
C GLN A 92 -7.17 9.61 6.86
N GLY A 93 -7.80 8.51 7.13
CA GLY A 93 -9.10 8.54 7.76
C GLY A 93 -9.00 8.71 9.26
N GLY A 94 -10.14 8.76 9.88
CA GLY A 94 -10.19 8.85 11.33
C GLY A 94 -10.64 10.19 11.87
N ALA A 95 -10.89 11.14 10.99
CA ALA A 95 -11.34 12.46 11.45
C ALA A 95 -12.76 12.40 12.00
N TYR A 96 -13.57 11.48 11.49
CA TYR A 96 -14.90 11.33 12.01
C TYR A 96 -15.34 9.88 11.76
N LYS A 97 -16.51 9.56 12.23
CA LYS A 97 -16.89 8.18 12.34
C LYS A 97 -16.80 7.34 11.08
N LYS A 98 -17.20 7.82 9.97
CA LYS A 98 -17.17 7.04 8.75
C LYS A 98 -16.01 7.40 7.84
N ASP A 99 -15.03 8.07 8.39
CA ASP A 99 -13.93 8.54 7.58
C ASP A 99 -12.90 7.41 7.42
N LYS A 100 -12.82 6.84 6.25
CA LYS A 100 -11.91 5.74 5.99
C LYS A 100 -10.59 6.22 5.44
N THR A 101 -9.56 5.44 5.65
CA THR A 101 -8.29 5.71 5.01
C THR A 101 -8.33 5.13 3.61
N TYR A 102 -7.88 5.91 2.65
CA TYR A 102 -7.78 5.43 1.27
C TYR A 102 -6.32 5.37 0.88
N PHE A 103 -6.00 4.31 0.18
CA PHE A 103 -4.64 4.05 -0.24
C PHE A 103 -4.53 4.06 -1.75
N GLY A 104 -3.35 4.25 -2.24
CA GLY A 104 -3.08 4.10 -3.66
C GLY A 104 -1.98 3.09 -3.85
N LEU A 105 -1.92 2.49 -5.02
CA LEU A 105 -0.84 1.60 -5.34
C LEU A 105 0.32 2.45 -5.86
N SER A 106 1.50 2.09 -5.46
CA SER A 106 2.68 2.87 -5.79
C SER A 106 3.67 1.98 -6.51
N GLU A 107 4.55 2.59 -7.28
CA GLU A 107 5.58 1.86 -7.99
C GLU A 107 6.95 2.11 -7.37
N LYS A 108 7.01 2.75 -6.23
CA LYS A 108 8.29 3.07 -5.62
C LYS A 108 9.06 1.83 -5.21
N TRP A 109 8.36 0.70 -5.07
CA TRP A 109 9.03 -0.55 -4.74
C TRP A 109 10.10 -0.92 -5.75
N ARG A 110 9.99 -0.39 -6.96
CA ARG A 110 10.99 -0.71 -7.98
C ARG A 110 12.35 -0.16 -7.61
N LEU A 111 12.36 0.89 -6.80
CA LEU A 111 13.61 1.52 -6.38
C LEU A 111 14.00 1.17 -4.96
N TRP A 112 13.24 0.30 -4.32
CA TRP A 112 13.50 0.01 -2.92
C TRP A 112 14.79 -0.75 -2.72
N ASN A 113 15.50 -0.41 -1.66
CA ASN A 113 16.71 -1.10 -1.29
C ASN A 113 16.76 -1.11 0.21
N ASP A 114 17.61 -1.92 0.78
CA ASP A 114 17.69 -2.01 2.24
C ASP A 114 17.98 -0.64 2.83
N GLY A 115 17.29 -0.32 3.88
CA GLY A 115 17.50 0.97 4.53
C GLY A 115 16.62 2.10 4.04
N ILE A 116 15.86 1.88 2.98
CA ILE A 116 14.99 2.93 2.48
C ILE A 116 13.60 2.77 3.07
N VAL A 117 13.03 3.86 3.54
CA VAL A 117 11.66 3.88 4.03
C VAL A 117 10.96 4.99 3.26
N PHE A 118 10.06 4.63 2.36
CA PHE A 118 9.38 5.64 1.55
C PHE A 118 8.27 6.36 2.30
N GLU A 119 7.55 5.66 3.13
CA GLU A 119 6.41 6.32 3.80
C GLU A 119 6.11 5.63 5.13
N THR A 120 5.65 6.39 6.11
CA THR A 120 5.18 5.83 7.37
C THR A 120 3.84 6.46 7.67
N ARG A 121 3.07 5.84 8.53
CA ARG A 121 1.80 6.40 8.90
C ARG A 121 2.04 7.55 9.85
N GLU A 122 1.51 8.70 9.51
CA GLU A 122 1.73 9.84 10.33
C GLU A 122 0.81 9.88 11.50
N GLY A 123 1.21 10.54 12.51
CA GLY A 123 0.34 10.76 13.62
C GLY A 123 0.22 9.65 14.63
N GLN A 124 0.72 8.47 14.28
CA GLN A 124 0.58 7.38 15.21
C GLN A 124 1.37 7.63 16.46
N ASP A 125 2.57 8.04 16.29
CA ASP A 125 3.40 8.28 17.46
C ASP A 125 2.97 9.47 18.24
N SER A 126 2.54 10.48 17.58
CA SER A 126 2.13 11.64 18.32
C SER A 126 0.88 11.30 19.10
N LYS A 127 0.04 10.44 18.59
CA LYS A 127 -1.11 10.11 19.33
C LYS A 127 -0.77 9.31 20.54
N ARG A 128 0.29 8.59 20.54
CA ARG A 128 0.65 7.86 21.69
C ARG A 128 1.46 8.67 22.60
N GLY A 129 1.72 9.86 22.31
CA GLY A 129 2.56 10.68 23.12
C GLY A 129 3.95 10.16 23.13
N TYR A 130 4.33 9.44 22.16
CA TYR A 130 5.61 8.85 22.13
C TYR A 130 6.61 9.81 21.79
N GLN A 131 7.54 9.87 22.59
CA GLN A 131 8.42 10.78 22.26
C GLN A 131 9.61 10.20 22.02
N GLY A 132 9.81 9.24 21.82
CA GLY A 132 10.94 8.63 21.63
C GLY A 132 11.72 9.15 20.66
N LYS A 133 12.22 8.95 20.00
CA LYS A 133 12.90 9.46 19.21
C LYS A 133 12.57 9.22 17.99
N ALA A 134 12.53 9.98 17.31
CA ALA A 134 12.18 9.88 16.07
C ALA A 134 13.12 9.10 15.40
N PRO A 135 12.74 8.34 14.58
CA PRO A 135 13.59 7.52 13.93
C PRO A 135 14.20 8.24 12.90
N SER A 136 15.25 8.52 13.04
CA SER A 136 15.88 9.21 12.13
C SER A 136 16.07 8.54 10.89
N MET A 137 15.71 7.35 10.78
CA MET A 137 15.95 6.74 9.62
C MET A 137 15.04 7.01 8.56
N VAL A 138 14.07 7.67 8.76
CA VAL A 138 13.14 7.94 7.76
C VAL A 138 13.79 8.80 6.76
N ILE A 139 13.99 8.37 5.60
CA ILE A 139 14.58 9.15 4.66
C ILE A 139 13.55 9.74 3.90
N HIS A 140 13.39 10.96 3.94
CA HIS A 140 12.41 11.54 3.24
C HIS A 140 12.90 11.74 1.95
N VAL A 141 12.96 10.85 1.37
CA VAL A 141 13.46 10.99 0.14
C VAL A 141 12.90 11.96 -0.56
N ASN A 142 12.85 12.39 -0.51
CA ASN A 142 12.45 13.09 -1.04
C ASN A 142 12.57 13.35 -1.88
N THR A 143 12.30 13.21 -1.75
CA THR A 143 12.23 13.38 -2.20
C THR A 143 12.29 14.02 -2.92
N HIS A 144 12.24 14.22 -3.44
CA HIS A 144 12.37 14.78 -4.15
C HIS A 144 13.33 15.39 -4.39
N GLU A 145 13.66 15.57 -4.08
CA GLU A 145 14.49 16.17 -4.20
C GLU A 145 15.49 15.83 -4.46
N ASN A 146 15.81 15.52 -4.63
CA ASN A 146 16.77 15.13 -4.90
C ASN A 146 16.92 14.42 -5.45
N VAL A 147 16.61 14.33 -5.79
CA VAL A 147 16.72 13.63 -6.36
C VAL A 147 16.98 14.04 -7.18
N PRO A 148 17.40 14.20 -7.43
CA PRO A 148 17.58 14.56 -8.44
C PRO A 148 17.50 14.03 -9.16
#